data_54650316343a921577a32741365a9fa9
#
_entry.id   54650316343a921577a32741365a9fa9
#
_cell.length_a   1.000
_cell.length_b   1.000
_cell.length_c   1.000
_cell.angle_alpha   90.00
_cell.angle_beta   90.00
_cell.angle_gamma   90.00
#
_symmetry.space_group_name_H-M   'P 1'
#
loop_
_entity.id
_entity.type
_entity.pdbx_description
1 polymer ?
#
loop_
_entity_poly.entity_id
_entity_poly.type
_entity_poly.pdbx_seq_one_letter_code
_entity_poly.pdbx_strand_id
1 'polypeptide(L)'
;MFSPNSSTGEKRLFTFGIPTLDEILGGGVPAGSNVLIEDEIGAEADPFVLNFLAEGLKSGEYGYIFSTEHPYEFYNEIMNGIGVNPDMLEATGRLKFIDAFSNPFGYTDIKTTHEYAVNDLGKPREINETIRRSFLHVQNQQVLKRGIIVSLSSIIYAADESKNVIFSFLQNRLAANKKEGSVTVFTLHHDAHDPLLVRAIEHNCDVTIRVTKSKTKADRPITEVRVVNVKGKPELAGEPILFEFISGKILPYYEEEEMF
;
A
#
# COMPACT_ATOMS: atom_id res chain seq x y z
N MET A 1 30.22 -32.92 11.90
CA MET A 1 30.09 -31.79 12.85
C MET A 1 29.70 -30.59 12.03
N PHE A 2 28.42 -30.33 11.88
CA PHE A 2 27.90 -29.14 11.17
C PHE A 2 27.62 -28.09 12.24
N SER A 3 28.39 -27.02 12.22
CA SER A 3 28.11 -25.82 13.02
C SER A 3 26.89 -25.11 12.43
N PRO A 4 25.83 -24.83 13.19
CA PRO A 4 24.79 -23.93 12.71
C PRO A 4 25.29 -22.50 12.80
N ASN A 5 25.55 -21.88 11.64
CA ASN A 5 25.75 -20.44 11.57
C ASN A 5 24.44 -19.76 11.98
N SER A 6 24.37 -19.32 13.21
CA SER A 6 23.39 -18.38 13.71
C SER A 6 23.71 -16.98 13.20
N SER A 7 23.41 -16.68 11.95
CA SER A 7 23.22 -15.32 11.53
C SER A 7 21.82 -14.91 12.03
N THR A 8 21.77 -14.10 13.07
CA THR A 8 20.62 -13.25 13.38
C THR A 8 20.46 -12.29 12.21
N GLY A 9 19.81 -12.77 11.15
CA GLY A 9 19.53 -11.96 9.97
C GLY A 9 18.54 -10.88 10.38
N GLU A 10 19.02 -9.64 10.50
CA GLU A 10 18.14 -8.48 10.57
C GLU A 10 17.15 -8.55 9.42
N LYS A 11 15.87 -8.61 9.74
CA LYS A 11 14.83 -8.62 8.72
C LYS A 11 14.90 -7.30 7.97
N ARG A 12 15.06 -7.37 6.64
CA ARG A 12 15.04 -6.18 5.81
C ARG A 12 13.75 -5.40 6.03
N LEU A 13 13.87 -4.09 6.18
CA LEU A 13 12.77 -3.16 6.35
C LEU A 13 12.53 -2.39 5.05
N PHE A 14 11.27 -2.10 4.77
CA PHE A 14 10.80 -1.31 3.64
C PHE A 14 10.27 0.02 4.17
N THR A 15 10.96 1.11 3.85
CA THR A 15 10.61 2.47 4.29
C THR A 15 9.50 3.07 3.44
N PHE A 16 8.74 4.00 4.00
CA PHE A 16 7.77 4.82 3.28
C PHE A 16 8.42 6.02 2.58
N GLY A 17 9.67 6.35 2.95
CA GLY A 17 10.31 7.58 2.50
C GLY A 17 9.74 8.82 3.20
N ILE A 18 9.06 8.63 4.30
CA ILE A 18 8.50 9.66 5.19
C ILE A 18 9.18 9.46 6.55
N PRO A 19 10.26 10.24 6.86
CA PRO A 19 11.14 9.95 7.98
C PRO A 19 10.43 9.74 9.32
N THR A 20 9.45 10.60 9.65
CA THR A 20 8.70 10.50 10.89
C THR A 20 7.83 9.23 10.95
N LEU A 21 7.19 8.84 9.85
CA LEU A 21 6.42 7.60 9.78
C LEU A 21 7.34 6.38 9.88
N ASP A 22 8.47 6.41 9.18
CA ASP A 22 9.44 5.32 9.22
C ASP A 22 10.04 5.14 10.62
N GLU A 23 10.31 6.23 11.34
CA GLU A 23 10.79 6.21 12.73
C GLU A 23 9.78 5.50 13.66
N ILE A 24 8.48 5.84 13.58
CA ILE A 24 7.44 5.19 14.40
C ILE A 24 7.29 3.72 14.06
N LEU A 25 7.45 3.36 12.78
CA LEU A 25 7.45 1.96 12.35
C LEU A 25 8.73 1.20 12.75
N GLY A 26 9.64 1.85 13.50
CA GLY A 26 10.89 1.25 13.93
C GLY A 26 11.87 1.02 12.78
N GLY A 27 11.89 1.94 11.82
CA GLY A 27 12.73 1.93 10.63
C GLY A 27 12.05 1.42 9.37
N GLY A 28 10.74 1.12 9.42
CA GLY A 28 9.95 0.68 8.29
C GLY A 28 9.24 -0.66 8.50
N VAL A 29 8.69 -1.20 7.42
CA VAL A 29 7.87 -2.41 7.42
C VAL A 29 8.73 -3.66 7.14
N PRO A 30 8.59 -4.75 7.90
CA PRO A 30 9.34 -5.98 7.64
C PRO A 30 9.04 -6.60 6.27
N ALA A 31 10.06 -7.13 5.60
CA ALA A 31 9.89 -7.93 4.40
C ALA A 31 8.90 -9.08 4.61
N GLY A 32 8.09 -9.34 3.60
CA GLY A 32 7.06 -10.38 3.62
C GLY A 32 5.73 -9.94 4.25
N SER A 33 5.51 -8.63 4.47
CA SER A 33 4.31 -8.12 5.13
C SER A 33 3.20 -7.73 4.16
N ASN A 34 1.96 -7.84 4.65
CA ASN A 34 0.80 -7.09 4.18
C ASN A 34 0.61 -5.87 5.08
N VAL A 35 0.50 -4.69 4.49
CA VAL A 35 0.23 -3.43 5.17
C VAL A 35 -1.14 -2.93 4.78
N LEU A 36 -1.94 -2.53 5.74
CA LEU A 36 -3.23 -1.88 5.53
C LEU A 36 -3.11 -0.40 5.88
N ILE A 37 -3.51 0.46 4.97
CA ILE A 37 -3.74 1.88 5.24
C ILE A 37 -5.24 2.12 5.13
N GLU A 38 -5.85 2.45 6.24
CA GLU A 38 -7.27 2.76 6.35
C GLU A 38 -7.46 4.26 6.30
N ASP A 39 -8.39 4.72 5.48
CA ASP A 39 -8.79 6.13 5.48
C ASP A 39 -10.28 6.31 5.74
N GLU A 40 -10.63 7.48 6.24
CA GLU A 40 -12.00 7.96 6.34
C GLU A 40 -12.37 8.84 5.15
N ILE A 41 -13.65 9.06 4.93
CA ILE A 41 -14.14 9.92 3.84
C ILE A 41 -13.47 11.29 3.87
N GLY A 42 -12.68 11.58 2.80
CA GLY A 42 -11.95 12.81 2.56
C GLY A 42 -10.65 12.97 3.37
N ALA A 43 -10.16 11.91 4.01
CA ALA A 43 -8.75 11.75 4.27
C ALA A 43 -8.09 11.21 2.99
N GLU A 44 -6.80 11.44 2.84
CA GLU A 44 -6.07 11.04 1.63
C GLU A 44 -4.98 10.04 1.98
N ALA A 45 -5.22 8.74 1.72
CA ALA A 45 -4.23 7.68 1.90
C ALA A 45 -3.23 7.60 0.73
N ASP A 46 -3.63 8.02 -0.47
CA ASP A 46 -2.85 7.89 -1.70
C ASP A 46 -1.43 8.49 -1.61
N PRO A 47 -1.20 9.69 -1.05
CA PRO A 47 0.13 10.23 -0.91
C PRO A 47 1.08 9.30 -0.13
N PHE A 48 0.59 8.61 0.90
CA PHE A 48 1.40 7.70 1.71
C PHE A 48 1.77 6.43 0.93
N VAL A 49 0.81 5.82 0.23
CA VAL A 49 1.07 4.60 -0.57
C VAL A 49 1.96 4.90 -1.76
N LEU A 50 1.81 6.07 -2.39
CA LEU A 50 2.65 6.48 -3.53
C LEU A 50 4.07 6.81 -3.08
N ASN A 51 4.27 7.44 -1.92
CA ASN A 51 5.61 7.63 -1.37
C ASN A 51 6.27 6.29 -1.05
N PHE A 52 5.54 5.32 -0.44
CA PHE A 52 6.06 3.97 -0.20
C PHE A 52 6.57 3.32 -1.49
N LEU A 53 5.79 3.39 -2.57
CA LEU A 53 6.17 2.81 -3.85
C LEU A 53 7.36 3.56 -4.47
N ALA A 54 7.29 4.90 -4.48
CA ALA A 54 8.34 5.76 -5.05
C ALA A 54 9.69 5.57 -4.38
N GLU A 55 9.72 5.42 -3.06
CA GLU A 55 10.94 5.18 -2.29
C GLU A 55 11.69 3.94 -2.77
N GLY A 56 10.96 2.83 -2.96
CA GLY A 56 11.55 1.60 -3.50
C GLY A 56 12.02 1.74 -4.94
N LEU A 57 11.22 2.37 -5.80
CA LEU A 57 11.58 2.57 -7.19
C LEU A 57 12.82 3.46 -7.35
N LYS A 58 12.99 4.50 -6.53
CA LYS A 58 14.20 5.31 -6.46
C LYS A 58 15.41 4.50 -6.03
N SER A 59 15.21 3.56 -5.10
CA SER A 59 16.25 2.66 -4.60
C SER A 59 16.57 1.47 -5.52
N GLY A 60 15.97 1.42 -6.71
CA GLY A 60 16.23 0.34 -7.68
C GLY A 60 15.36 -0.90 -7.52
N GLU A 61 14.38 -0.87 -6.64
CA GLU A 61 13.42 -1.97 -6.45
C GLU A 61 12.41 -2.02 -7.62
N TYR A 62 11.65 -3.11 -7.69
CA TYR A 62 10.54 -3.29 -8.61
C TYR A 62 9.23 -2.94 -7.92
N GLY A 63 8.25 -2.46 -8.68
CA GLY A 63 6.97 -2.08 -8.14
C GLY A 63 5.78 -2.42 -9.01
N TYR A 64 4.58 -2.49 -8.40
CA TYR A 64 3.33 -2.51 -9.15
C TYR A 64 2.28 -1.63 -8.48
N ILE A 65 1.41 -1.07 -9.33
CA ILE A 65 0.18 -0.39 -8.97
C ILE A 65 -0.97 -1.24 -9.47
N PHE A 66 -1.80 -1.74 -8.56
CA PHE A 66 -3.09 -2.33 -8.89
C PHE A 66 -4.15 -1.30 -8.56
N SER A 67 -4.80 -0.74 -9.57
CA SER A 67 -5.75 0.35 -9.39
C SER A 67 -7.17 -0.05 -9.71
N THR A 68 -8.09 0.23 -8.78
CA THR A 68 -9.53 0.13 -8.97
C THR A 68 -10.24 1.49 -8.93
N GLU A 69 -9.54 2.57 -8.58
CA GLU A 69 -10.15 3.88 -8.30
C GLU A 69 -9.71 4.98 -9.27
N HIS A 70 -8.50 4.86 -9.81
CA HIS A 70 -7.95 5.89 -10.68
C HIS A 70 -7.31 5.30 -11.94
N PRO A 71 -7.34 6.03 -13.07
CA PRO A 71 -6.60 5.67 -14.28
C PRO A 71 -5.10 5.90 -14.08
N TYR A 72 -4.30 5.35 -15.00
CA TYR A 72 -2.83 5.45 -14.96
C TYR A 72 -2.32 6.89 -14.88
N GLU A 73 -2.96 7.80 -15.59
CA GLU A 73 -2.57 9.21 -15.69
C GLU A 73 -2.55 9.89 -14.32
N PHE A 74 -3.47 9.53 -13.43
CA PHE A 74 -3.49 10.03 -12.06
C PHE A 74 -2.20 9.69 -11.30
N TYR A 75 -1.79 8.44 -11.37
CA TYR A 75 -0.54 8.00 -10.69
C TYR A 75 0.69 8.57 -11.35
N ASN A 76 0.68 8.68 -12.69
CA ASN A 76 1.78 9.24 -13.46
C ASN A 76 2.04 10.70 -13.05
N GLU A 77 1.00 11.51 -12.93
CA GLU A 77 1.11 12.91 -12.51
C GLU A 77 1.71 13.04 -11.11
N ILE A 78 1.15 12.34 -10.12
CA ILE A 78 1.60 12.43 -8.72
C ILE A 78 3.04 11.92 -8.58
N MET A 79 3.37 10.78 -9.18
CA MET A 79 4.70 10.19 -9.06
C MET A 79 5.78 11.04 -9.73
N ASN A 80 5.48 11.67 -10.87
CA ASN A 80 6.38 12.66 -11.47
C ASN A 80 6.59 13.86 -10.52
N GLY A 81 5.56 14.32 -9.83
CA GLY A 81 5.65 15.39 -8.82
C GLY A 81 6.59 15.05 -7.65
N ILE A 82 6.70 13.77 -7.29
CA ILE A 82 7.62 13.30 -6.25
C ILE A 82 8.95 12.74 -6.79
N GLY A 83 9.24 12.99 -8.06
CA GLY A 83 10.54 12.69 -8.68
C GLY A 83 10.73 11.25 -9.15
N VAL A 84 9.65 10.56 -9.48
CA VAL A 84 9.66 9.24 -10.12
C VAL A 84 8.95 9.35 -11.46
N ASN A 85 9.55 8.82 -12.52
CA ASN A 85 8.94 8.79 -13.86
C ASN A 85 8.36 7.39 -14.14
N PRO A 86 7.02 7.21 -14.03
CA PRO A 86 6.38 5.91 -14.23
C PRO A 86 6.55 5.37 -15.65
N ASP A 87 6.44 6.23 -16.68
CA ASP A 87 6.55 5.78 -18.08
C ASP A 87 7.91 5.15 -18.36
N MET A 88 8.98 5.76 -17.88
CA MET A 88 10.34 5.21 -18.01
C MET A 88 10.47 3.88 -17.24
N LEU A 89 9.87 3.77 -16.07
CA LEU A 89 9.95 2.57 -15.25
C LEU A 89 9.10 1.44 -15.81
N GLU A 90 7.94 1.71 -16.42
CA GLU A 90 7.16 0.73 -17.16
C GLU A 90 7.91 0.23 -18.39
N ALA A 91 8.47 1.15 -19.20
CA ALA A 91 9.26 0.80 -20.38
C ALA A 91 10.45 -0.12 -20.07
N THR A 92 11.05 0.04 -18.87
CA THR A 92 12.16 -0.81 -18.40
C THR A 92 11.69 -2.05 -17.64
N GLY A 93 10.38 -2.23 -17.45
CA GLY A 93 9.79 -3.36 -16.74
C GLY A 93 9.93 -3.31 -15.21
N ARG A 94 10.42 -2.20 -14.67
CA ARG A 94 10.61 -2.03 -13.22
C ARG A 94 9.33 -1.64 -12.48
N LEU A 95 8.40 -0.97 -13.16
CA LEU A 95 7.06 -0.68 -12.67
C LEU A 95 6.05 -1.43 -13.55
N LYS A 96 4.96 -1.91 -12.96
CA LYS A 96 3.83 -2.50 -13.67
C LYS A 96 2.54 -1.85 -13.20
N PHE A 97 1.78 -1.30 -14.14
CA PHE A 97 0.42 -0.87 -13.89
C PHE A 97 -0.54 -2.01 -14.24
N ILE A 98 -1.45 -2.31 -13.33
CA ILE A 98 -2.49 -3.33 -13.49
C ILE A 98 -3.82 -2.63 -13.40
N ASP A 99 -4.46 -2.49 -14.55
CA ASP A 99 -5.73 -1.79 -14.69
C ASP A 99 -6.88 -2.69 -14.21
N ALA A 100 -7.52 -2.27 -13.14
CA ALA A 100 -8.78 -2.80 -12.66
C ALA A 100 -9.82 -1.68 -12.49
N PHE A 101 -9.53 -0.47 -13.01
CA PHE A 101 -10.39 0.70 -12.99
C PHE A 101 -11.31 0.74 -14.22
N SER A 102 -10.79 0.45 -15.41
CA SER A 102 -11.53 0.64 -16.66
C SER A 102 -12.76 -0.28 -16.78
N ASN A 103 -12.71 -1.49 -16.23
CA ASN A 103 -13.83 -2.43 -16.30
C ASN A 103 -13.89 -3.37 -15.08
N PRO A 104 -14.07 -2.83 -13.85
CA PRO A 104 -13.91 -3.58 -12.60
C PRO A 104 -14.90 -4.73 -12.41
N PHE A 105 -16.06 -4.67 -13.06
CA PHE A 105 -17.15 -5.64 -12.92
C PHE A 105 -17.46 -6.40 -14.21
N GLY A 106 -16.71 -6.18 -15.29
CA GLY A 106 -16.95 -6.84 -16.57
C GLY A 106 -18.21 -6.39 -17.31
N TYR A 107 -18.81 -5.27 -16.94
CA TYR A 107 -20.09 -4.79 -17.51
C TYR A 107 -19.94 -3.77 -18.63
N THR A 108 -18.74 -3.37 -18.96
CA THR A 108 -18.50 -2.37 -20.00
C THR A 108 -17.67 -2.95 -21.13
N ASP A 109 -17.83 -2.36 -22.34
CA ASP A 109 -16.98 -2.67 -23.49
C ASP A 109 -15.67 -1.84 -23.49
N ILE A 110 -15.39 -1.10 -22.43
CA ILE A 110 -14.17 -0.31 -22.29
C ILE A 110 -12.99 -1.29 -22.22
N LYS A 111 -12.10 -1.16 -23.19
CA LYS A 111 -10.86 -1.94 -23.24
C LYS A 111 -9.73 -1.09 -22.74
N THR A 112 -8.99 -1.63 -21.77
CA THR A 112 -7.73 -1.02 -21.34
C THR A 112 -6.69 -1.12 -22.46
N THR A 113 -5.80 -0.13 -22.50
CA THR A 113 -4.59 -0.16 -23.34
C THR A 113 -3.39 -0.74 -22.61
N HIS A 114 -3.53 -1.01 -21.32
CA HIS A 114 -2.45 -1.55 -20.48
C HIS A 114 -2.25 -3.05 -20.72
N GLU A 115 -1.00 -3.50 -20.64
CA GLU A 115 -0.62 -4.90 -20.84
C GLU A 115 -1.30 -5.84 -19.82
N TYR A 116 -1.52 -5.33 -18.60
CA TYR A 116 -2.13 -6.10 -17.51
C TYR A 116 -3.44 -5.45 -17.07
N ALA A 117 -4.49 -6.27 -17.04
CA ALA A 117 -5.81 -5.85 -16.57
C ALA A 117 -6.50 -6.97 -15.80
N VAL A 118 -7.40 -6.56 -14.89
CA VAL A 118 -8.36 -7.43 -14.21
C VAL A 118 -9.75 -6.86 -14.47
N ASN A 119 -10.60 -7.63 -15.14
CA ASN A 119 -11.95 -7.20 -15.54
C ASN A 119 -13.06 -7.80 -14.66
N ASP A 120 -12.70 -8.49 -13.58
CA ASP A 120 -13.64 -9.07 -12.63
C ASP A 120 -12.99 -9.13 -11.24
N LEU A 121 -13.24 -8.11 -10.46
CA LEU A 121 -12.73 -8.00 -9.09
C LEU A 121 -13.37 -9.05 -8.15
N GLY A 122 -14.51 -9.61 -8.50
CA GLY A 122 -15.14 -10.70 -7.76
C GLY A 122 -14.36 -12.02 -7.80
N LYS A 123 -13.28 -12.07 -8.60
CA LYS A 123 -12.38 -13.21 -8.73
C LYS A 123 -10.97 -12.92 -8.21
N PRO A 124 -10.75 -12.85 -6.90
CA PRO A 124 -9.45 -12.48 -6.33
C PRO A 124 -8.27 -13.38 -6.76
N ARG A 125 -8.56 -14.61 -7.21
CA ARG A 125 -7.53 -15.47 -7.81
C ARG A 125 -6.94 -14.87 -9.07
N GLU A 126 -7.75 -14.23 -9.91
CA GLU A 126 -7.28 -13.56 -11.14
C GLU A 126 -6.37 -12.38 -10.81
N ILE A 127 -6.69 -11.64 -9.72
CA ILE A 127 -5.86 -10.54 -9.23
C ILE A 127 -4.44 -11.05 -8.90
N ASN A 128 -4.35 -12.05 -8.04
CA ASN A 128 -3.06 -12.62 -7.63
C ASN A 128 -2.29 -13.21 -8.82
N GLU A 129 -2.98 -13.85 -9.76
CA GLU A 129 -2.39 -14.41 -10.97
C GLU A 129 -1.87 -13.30 -11.91
N THR A 130 -2.61 -12.22 -12.06
CA THR A 130 -2.18 -11.09 -12.90
C THR A 130 -0.96 -10.39 -12.30
N ILE A 131 -0.94 -10.16 -10.99
CA ILE A 131 0.24 -9.64 -10.28
C ILE A 131 1.44 -10.58 -10.49
N ARG A 132 1.26 -11.90 -10.37
CA ARG A 132 2.32 -12.88 -10.60
C ARG A 132 2.83 -12.83 -12.04
N ARG A 133 1.94 -12.79 -13.04
CA ARG A 133 2.29 -12.73 -14.47
C ARG A 133 3.08 -11.48 -14.81
N SER A 134 2.75 -10.33 -14.21
CA SER A 134 3.42 -9.07 -14.50
C SER A 134 4.92 -9.07 -14.15
N PHE A 135 5.37 -10.01 -13.30
CA PHE A 135 6.78 -10.17 -12.91
C PHE A 135 7.44 -11.47 -13.36
N LEU A 136 6.88 -12.17 -14.36
CA LEU A 136 7.51 -13.39 -14.88
C LEU A 136 8.91 -13.16 -15.43
N HIS A 137 9.19 -11.99 -15.99
CA HIS A 137 10.50 -11.63 -16.55
C HIS A 137 11.62 -11.57 -15.50
N VAL A 138 11.29 -11.42 -14.21
CA VAL A 138 12.26 -11.40 -13.09
C VAL A 138 12.04 -12.51 -12.06
N GLN A 139 11.20 -13.51 -12.37
CA GLN A 139 10.83 -14.56 -11.40
C GLN A 139 12.02 -15.38 -10.86
N ASN A 140 13.11 -15.48 -11.63
CA ASN A 140 14.31 -16.21 -11.26
C ASN A 140 15.41 -15.30 -10.67
N GLN A 141 15.11 -14.03 -10.47
CA GLN A 141 16.01 -13.04 -9.89
C GLN A 141 15.60 -12.73 -8.46
N GLN A 142 16.58 -12.50 -7.60
CA GLN A 142 16.35 -12.02 -6.24
C GLN A 142 16.12 -10.50 -6.24
N VAL A 143 14.98 -10.08 -6.78
CA VAL A 143 14.59 -8.67 -6.82
C VAL A 143 13.63 -8.36 -5.67
N LEU A 144 13.76 -7.16 -5.13
CA LEU A 144 12.83 -6.65 -4.14
C LEU A 144 11.65 -6.01 -4.86
N LYS A 145 10.46 -6.28 -4.33
CA LYS A 145 9.22 -5.78 -4.91
C LYS A 145 8.35 -5.09 -3.86
N ARG A 146 7.79 -3.96 -4.27
CA ARG A 146 6.72 -3.26 -3.56
C ARG A 146 5.46 -3.29 -4.38
N GLY A 147 4.33 -3.54 -3.73
CA GLY A 147 3.03 -3.45 -4.37
C GLY A 147 2.14 -2.46 -3.67
N ILE A 148 1.31 -1.77 -4.43
CA ILE A 148 0.17 -1.03 -3.89
C ILE A 148 -1.11 -1.53 -4.56
N ILE A 149 -2.16 -1.68 -3.76
CA ILE A 149 -3.51 -2.06 -4.19
C ILE A 149 -4.47 -0.98 -3.71
N VAL A 150 -4.94 -0.17 -4.65
CA VAL A 150 -5.85 0.96 -4.45
C VAL A 150 -7.14 0.68 -5.22
N SER A 151 -8.23 0.23 -4.54
CA SER A 151 -8.31 -0.06 -3.11
C SER A 151 -8.86 -1.47 -2.87
N LEU A 152 -8.69 -1.95 -1.64
CA LEU A 152 -9.31 -3.19 -1.17
C LEU A 152 -10.84 -3.07 -1.10
N SER A 153 -11.38 -1.87 -0.88
CA SER A 153 -12.83 -1.61 -0.82
C SER A 153 -13.55 -2.05 -2.07
N SER A 154 -13.03 -1.76 -3.25
CA SER A 154 -13.62 -2.19 -4.53
C SER A 154 -13.63 -3.72 -4.68
N ILE A 155 -12.59 -4.39 -4.18
CA ILE A 155 -12.52 -5.86 -4.17
C ILE A 155 -13.56 -6.44 -3.20
N ILE A 156 -13.76 -5.80 -2.04
CA ILE A 156 -14.76 -6.20 -1.04
C ILE A 156 -16.16 -6.12 -1.65
N TYR A 157 -16.51 -5.00 -2.29
CA TYR A 157 -17.80 -4.84 -2.96
C TYR A 157 -18.01 -5.86 -4.08
N ALA A 158 -17.01 -6.07 -4.91
CA ALA A 158 -17.08 -7.04 -6.02
C ALA A 158 -17.21 -8.49 -5.53
N ALA A 159 -16.70 -8.79 -4.34
CA ALA A 159 -16.81 -10.09 -3.68
C ALA A 159 -18.10 -10.23 -2.84
N ASP A 160 -19.05 -9.30 -2.97
CA ASP A 160 -20.31 -9.28 -2.19
C ASP A 160 -20.06 -9.39 -0.67
N GLU A 161 -19.03 -8.68 -0.18
CA GLU A 161 -18.54 -8.69 1.20
C GLU A 161 -18.25 -10.10 1.78
N SER A 162 -18.03 -11.07 0.91
CA SER A 162 -17.74 -12.44 1.31
C SER A 162 -16.41 -12.53 2.08
N LYS A 163 -16.49 -12.71 3.40
CA LYS A 163 -15.32 -12.81 4.29
C LYS A 163 -14.34 -13.89 3.83
N ASN A 164 -14.85 -15.04 3.39
CA ASN A 164 -14.01 -16.15 2.93
C ASN A 164 -13.21 -15.78 1.69
N VAL A 165 -13.81 -15.06 0.74
CA VAL A 165 -13.15 -14.60 -0.49
C VAL A 165 -12.06 -13.60 -0.15
N ILE A 166 -12.38 -12.58 0.67
CA ILE A 166 -11.44 -11.52 1.07
C ILE A 166 -10.26 -12.11 1.87
N PHE A 167 -10.54 -12.98 2.85
CA PHE A 167 -9.47 -13.59 3.64
C PHE A 167 -8.58 -14.50 2.81
N SER A 168 -9.15 -15.28 1.90
CA SER A 168 -8.36 -16.09 0.97
C SER A 168 -7.45 -15.23 0.10
N PHE A 169 -7.95 -14.09 -0.37
CA PHE A 169 -7.15 -13.13 -1.14
C PHE A 169 -5.96 -12.59 -0.33
N LEU A 170 -6.23 -12.07 0.88
CA LEU A 170 -5.20 -11.52 1.77
C LEU A 170 -4.16 -12.58 2.18
N GLN A 171 -4.61 -13.80 2.51
CA GLN A 171 -3.71 -14.90 2.87
C GLN A 171 -2.82 -15.34 1.70
N ASN A 172 -3.38 -15.43 0.50
CA ASN A 172 -2.61 -15.74 -0.71
C ASN A 172 -1.58 -14.65 -1.00
N ARG A 173 -1.95 -13.36 -0.83
CA ARG A 173 -1.02 -12.24 -1.02
C ARG A 173 0.09 -12.27 0.03
N LEU A 174 -0.25 -12.52 1.29
CA LEU A 174 0.72 -12.65 2.37
C LEU A 174 1.70 -13.81 2.14
N ALA A 175 1.19 -14.96 1.70
CA ALA A 175 2.03 -16.12 1.38
C ALA A 175 3.01 -15.80 0.24
N ALA A 176 2.55 -15.09 -0.80
CA ALA A 176 3.40 -14.63 -1.89
C ALA A 176 4.47 -13.64 -1.39
N ASN A 177 4.08 -12.64 -0.61
CA ASN A 177 5.00 -11.65 -0.03
C ASN A 177 6.09 -12.31 0.82
N LYS A 178 5.71 -13.25 1.70
CA LYS A 178 6.68 -13.99 2.53
C LYS A 178 7.65 -14.83 1.71
N LYS A 179 7.15 -15.48 0.65
CA LYS A 179 7.99 -16.29 -0.25
C LYS A 179 8.97 -15.44 -1.03
N GLU A 180 8.56 -14.25 -1.45
CA GLU A 180 9.32 -13.37 -2.35
C GLU A 180 10.12 -12.30 -1.59
N GLY A 181 9.90 -12.14 -0.27
CA GLY A 181 10.47 -11.05 0.51
C GLY A 181 9.93 -9.68 0.09
N SER A 182 8.75 -9.63 -0.53
CA SER A 182 8.09 -8.41 -0.99
C SER A 182 7.14 -7.83 0.06
N VAL A 183 6.65 -6.61 -0.15
CA VAL A 183 5.63 -5.97 0.68
C VAL A 183 4.50 -5.47 -0.21
N THR A 184 3.25 -5.69 0.23
CA THR A 184 2.07 -5.11 -0.42
C THR A 184 1.35 -4.20 0.55
N VAL A 185 1.07 -2.96 0.12
CA VAL A 185 0.25 -1.99 0.83
C VAL A 185 -1.14 -1.96 0.18
N PHE A 186 -2.18 -2.05 0.99
CA PHE A 186 -3.58 -1.94 0.58
C PHE A 186 -4.16 -0.65 1.15
N THR A 187 -4.96 0.06 0.38
CA THR A 187 -5.86 1.09 0.93
C THR A 187 -7.23 0.49 1.22
N LEU A 188 -7.93 1.03 2.21
CA LEU A 188 -9.29 0.63 2.60
C LEU A 188 -10.06 1.84 3.11
N HIS A 189 -11.22 2.12 2.52
CA HIS A 189 -12.16 3.12 3.03
C HIS A 189 -12.90 2.55 4.24
N HIS A 190 -12.36 2.83 5.41
CA HIS A 190 -12.76 2.23 6.68
C HIS A 190 -14.27 2.42 6.98
N ASP A 191 -14.83 3.61 6.68
CA ASP A 191 -16.23 3.93 6.95
C ASP A 191 -17.21 3.32 5.95
N ALA A 192 -16.71 2.72 4.87
CA ALA A 192 -17.55 2.17 3.80
C ALA A 192 -18.03 0.73 4.06
N HIS A 193 -17.51 0.07 5.11
CA HIS A 193 -17.74 -1.35 5.34
C HIS A 193 -18.20 -1.67 6.76
N ASP A 194 -18.76 -2.89 6.94
CA ASP A 194 -19.11 -3.42 8.25
C ASP A 194 -17.88 -3.41 9.19
N PRO A 195 -17.99 -2.81 10.40
CA PRO A 195 -16.87 -2.70 11.33
C PRO A 195 -16.25 -4.06 11.74
N LEU A 196 -17.03 -5.14 11.74
CA LEU A 196 -16.51 -6.48 12.06
C LEU A 196 -15.67 -7.04 10.89
N LEU A 197 -16.06 -6.72 9.65
CA LEU A 197 -15.26 -7.07 8.48
C LEU A 197 -13.94 -6.31 8.49
N VAL A 198 -13.97 -4.99 8.74
CA VAL A 198 -12.76 -4.15 8.83
C VAL A 198 -11.80 -4.70 9.87
N ARG A 199 -12.27 -4.96 11.10
CA ARG A 199 -11.43 -5.54 12.17
C ARG A 199 -10.84 -6.89 11.81
N ALA A 200 -11.58 -7.72 11.08
CA ALA A 200 -11.08 -9.01 10.64
C ALA A 200 -10.01 -8.86 9.55
N ILE A 201 -10.09 -7.84 8.70
CA ILE A 201 -9.06 -7.48 7.72
C ILE A 201 -7.81 -6.96 8.44
N GLU A 202 -7.96 -6.00 9.37
CA GLU A 202 -6.88 -5.51 10.23
C GLU A 202 -6.10 -6.65 10.88
N HIS A 203 -6.82 -7.64 11.44
CA HIS A 203 -6.21 -8.81 12.07
C HIS A 203 -5.41 -9.67 11.09
N ASN A 204 -5.74 -9.68 9.81
CA ASN A 204 -5.03 -10.42 8.77
C ASN A 204 -3.83 -9.65 8.18
N CYS A 205 -3.69 -8.36 8.45
CA CYS A 205 -2.53 -7.56 8.03
C CYS A 205 -1.43 -7.57 9.09
N ASP A 206 -0.18 -7.40 8.69
CA ASP A 206 0.97 -7.37 9.61
C ASP A 206 1.17 -5.97 10.20
N VAL A 207 0.81 -4.94 9.45
CA VAL A 207 0.83 -3.53 9.87
C VAL A 207 -0.49 -2.89 9.48
N THR A 208 -1.06 -2.10 10.38
CA THR A 208 -2.24 -1.27 10.11
C THR A 208 -1.95 0.17 10.49
N ILE A 209 -2.19 1.06 9.54
CA ILE A 209 -2.05 2.52 9.67
C ILE A 209 -3.40 3.14 9.39
N ARG A 210 -3.86 4.06 10.22
CA ARG A 210 -5.11 4.80 10.02
C ARG A 210 -4.80 6.24 9.67
N VAL A 211 -5.47 6.73 8.65
CA VAL A 211 -5.37 8.09 8.13
C VAL A 211 -6.73 8.78 8.29
N THR A 212 -6.77 9.83 9.06
CA THR A 212 -8.00 10.57 9.36
C THR A 212 -7.80 12.06 9.13
N LYS A 213 -8.91 12.78 8.99
CA LYS A 213 -8.88 14.24 8.91
C LYS A 213 -8.66 14.82 10.29
N SER A 214 -7.89 15.88 10.33
CA SER A 214 -7.74 16.70 11.53
C SER A 214 -7.68 18.18 11.14
N LYS A 215 -7.62 19.04 12.13
CA LYS A 215 -7.51 20.48 11.94
C LYS A 215 -6.53 21.06 12.94
N THR A 216 -5.80 22.07 12.50
CA THR A 216 -4.98 22.90 13.38
C THR A 216 -5.88 23.74 14.30
N LYS A 217 -5.33 24.35 15.36
CA LYS A 217 -6.01 25.36 16.18
C LYS A 217 -6.57 26.54 15.35
N ALA A 218 -5.92 26.84 14.23
CA ALA A 218 -6.37 27.87 13.28
C ALA A 218 -7.37 27.36 12.23
N ASP A 219 -8.01 26.20 12.46
CA ASP A 219 -9.02 25.55 11.60
C ASP A 219 -8.50 25.18 10.18
N ARG A 220 -7.17 25.09 9.99
CA ARG A 220 -6.59 24.59 8.72
C ARG A 220 -6.69 23.07 8.67
N PRO A 221 -7.07 22.48 7.51
CA PRO A 221 -7.11 21.02 7.37
C PRO A 221 -5.69 20.45 7.44
N ILE A 222 -5.54 19.37 8.20
CA ILE A 222 -4.33 18.55 8.29
C ILE A 222 -4.73 17.08 8.34
N THR A 223 -3.78 16.21 8.13
CA THR A 223 -3.99 14.76 8.16
C THR A 223 -3.41 14.17 9.44
N GLU A 224 -4.20 13.42 10.15
CA GLU A 224 -3.76 12.63 11.29
C GLU A 224 -3.42 11.21 10.82
N VAL A 225 -2.26 10.70 11.21
CA VAL A 225 -1.81 9.34 10.90
C VAL A 225 -1.47 8.61 12.19
N ARG A 226 -2.07 7.44 12.37
CA ARG A 226 -1.85 6.60 13.55
C ARG A 226 -1.43 5.20 13.14
N VAL A 227 -0.36 4.69 13.71
CA VAL A 227 -0.03 3.26 13.65
C VAL A 227 -0.95 2.53 14.63
N VAL A 228 -1.89 1.75 14.09
CA VAL A 228 -2.91 1.03 14.88
C VAL A 228 -2.35 -0.30 15.40
N ASN A 229 -1.57 -0.99 14.55
CA ASN A 229 -1.02 -2.29 14.89
C ASN A 229 0.26 -2.58 14.10
N VAL A 230 1.23 -3.20 14.76
CA VAL A 230 2.38 -3.86 14.13
C VAL A 230 2.53 -5.23 14.77
N LYS A 231 2.33 -6.30 14.01
CA LYS A 231 2.44 -7.67 14.53
C LYS A 231 3.81 -7.97 15.11
N GLY A 232 3.81 -8.40 16.37
CA GLY A 232 5.03 -8.73 17.10
C GLY A 232 5.77 -7.53 17.68
N LYS A 233 5.23 -6.31 17.51
CA LYS A 233 5.78 -5.06 18.06
C LYS A 233 4.65 -4.14 18.54
N PRO A 234 3.87 -4.54 19.54
CA PRO A 234 2.73 -3.75 20.02
C PRO A 234 3.13 -2.37 20.56
N GLU A 235 4.39 -2.21 20.98
CA GLU A 235 4.97 -0.93 21.44
C GLU A 235 5.06 0.14 20.34
N LEU A 236 4.96 -0.24 19.07
CA LEU A 236 4.97 0.71 17.94
C LEU A 236 3.57 1.26 17.65
N ALA A 237 2.51 0.66 18.18
CA ALA A 237 1.19 1.27 18.16
C ALA A 237 1.14 2.42 19.16
N GLY A 238 0.82 3.63 18.70
CA GLY A 238 1.01 4.80 19.53
C GLY A 238 0.07 5.96 19.25
N GLU A 239 0.46 7.12 19.74
CA GLU A 239 -0.24 8.36 19.51
C GLU A 239 -0.18 8.76 18.04
N PRO A 240 -1.20 9.48 17.54
CA PRO A 240 -1.23 9.95 16.16
C PRO A 240 -0.19 11.04 15.92
N ILE A 241 0.24 11.12 14.67
CA ILE A 241 1.06 12.20 14.17
C ILE A 241 0.27 13.01 13.17
N LEU A 242 0.47 14.31 13.22
CA LEU A 242 -0.15 15.23 12.30
C LEU A 242 0.78 15.48 11.12
N PHE A 243 0.22 15.46 9.91
CA PHE A 243 0.93 15.75 8.68
C PHE A 243 0.22 16.85 7.89
N GLU A 244 1.01 17.63 7.18
CA GLU A 244 0.52 18.59 6.18
C GLU A 244 1.13 18.26 4.82
N PHE A 245 0.39 18.61 3.76
CA PHE A 245 0.82 18.44 2.38
C PHE A 245 1.25 19.80 1.83
N ILE A 246 2.55 19.98 1.59
CA ILE A 246 3.11 21.21 1.06
C ILE A 246 3.88 20.91 -0.22
N SER A 247 3.42 21.46 -1.35
CA SER A 247 4.08 21.31 -2.65
C SER A 247 4.38 19.84 -3.02
N GLY A 248 3.42 18.93 -2.76
CA GLY A 248 3.55 17.51 -3.05
C GLY A 248 4.40 16.70 -2.04
N LYS A 249 4.85 17.34 -0.97
CA LYS A 249 5.60 16.68 0.10
C LYS A 249 4.72 16.44 1.33
N ILE A 250 4.92 15.33 1.98
CA ILE A 250 4.32 14.99 3.26
C ILE A 250 5.29 15.42 4.36
N LEU A 251 4.89 16.38 5.17
CA LEU A 251 5.72 16.92 6.25
C LEU A 251 4.99 16.76 7.58
N PRO A 252 5.69 16.40 8.68
CA PRO A 252 5.09 16.38 10.00
C PRO A 252 4.69 17.81 10.40
N TYR A 253 3.50 17.92 10.96
CA TYR A 253 2.99 19.17 11.50
C TYR A 253 3.13 19.16 13.04
N TYR A 254 3.75 20.20 13.57
CA TYR A 254 3.86 20.42 15.01
C TYR A 254 3.09 21.68 15.37
N GLU A 255 2.18 21.59 16.33
CA GLU A 255 1.57 22.80 16.89
C GLU A 255 2.64 23.58 17.67
N GLU A 256 2.80 24.86 17.34
CA GLU A 256 3.63 25.74 18.16
C GLU A 256 2.98 25.82 19.56
N GLU A 257 3.70 25.37 20.58
CA GLU A 257 3.31 25.69 21.96
C GLU A 257 3.38 27.20 22.14
N GLU A 258 2.24 27.81 22.46
CA GLU A 258 2.23 29.22 22.89
C GLU A 258 3.12 29.30 24.13
N MET A 259 4.32 29.84 23.97
CA MET A 259 5.16 30.25 25.10
C MET A 259 4.47 31.43 25.80
N PHE A 260 3.74 31.13 26.88
CA PHE A 260 3.25 32.13 27.83
C PHE A 260 4.34 32.50 28.82
#